data_e62465def0b3023a3cb672087c81bffb
#
_entry.id   e62465def0b3023a3cb672087c81bffb
#
_cell.length_a   1.000
_cell.length_b   1.000
_cell.length_c   1.000
_cell.angle_alpha   90.00
_cell.angle_beta   90.00
_cell.angle_gamma   90.00
#
_symmetry.space_group_name_H-M   'P 1'
#
loop_
_entity.id
_entity.type
_entity.pdbx_description
1 polymer ?
#
loop_
_entity_poly.entity_id
_entity_poly.type
_entity_poly.pdbx_seq_one_letter_code
_entity_poly.pdbx_strand_id
1 'polypeptide(L)'
;MPRRVVITGAGRGLGFEITKIHAEAGDEVYALTHSVTEELDALSKKHKTMHVLLCELTSESSIIKCSKEIKGNIETLYNVAGLYYETGRVPLEETDIFETLKMYEVNAMGPMLMLKYMGPMMRNRGLVVNVSSEAGSIGECYRDSEYGYCMSKAALNMFSKIYSNSVKESEIKVFCYHPGWLRTQMGGERAAASEDSISAKESADALMNLLQEFRAGESMLEFKDYTGKDWTW
;
A
#
# COMPACT_ATOMS: atom_id res chain seq x y z
N MET A 1 -20.32 -13.18 -5.22
CA MET A 1 -20.53 -12.39 -3.99
C MET A 1 -19.58 -11.21 -4.05
N PRO A 2 -19.95 -10.03 -3.53
CA PRO A 2 -19.03 -8.91 -3.45
C PRO A 2 -17.78 -9.29 -2.67
N ARG A 3 -16.62 -8.85 -3.14
CA ARG A 3 -15.33 -9.05 -2.43
C ARG A 3 -15.29 -8.12 -1.23
N ARG A 4 -14.64 -8.53 -0.16
CA ARG A 4 -14.35 -7.63 0.98
C ARG A 4 -12.92 -7.19 0.90
N VAL A 5 -12.71 -5.89 0.78
CA VAL A 5 -11.39 -5.29 0.64
C VAL A 5 -11.13 -4.27 1.74
N VAL A 6 -9.89 -4.25 2.23
CA VAL A 6 -9.40 -3.28 3.21
C VAL A 6 -8.28 -2.49 2.56
N ILE A 7 -8.35 -1.17 2.61
CA ILE A 7 -7.41 -0.28 1.92
C ILE A 7 -6.91 0.78 2.90
N THR A 8 -5.60 0.82 3.17
CA THR A 8 -4.98 1.91 3.94
C THR A 8 -4.61 3.07 3.04
N GLY A 9 -4.59 4.29 3.59
CA GLY A 9 -4.29 5.49 2.79
C GLY A 9 -5.39 5.84 1.78
N ALA A 10 -6.63 5.42 2.04
CA ALA A 10 -7.76 5.54 1.12
C ALA A 10 -8.23 6.98 0.83
N GLY A 11 -7.73 7.97 1.59
CA GLY A 11 -8.23 9.36 1.51
C GLY A 11 -7.81 10.13 0.27
N ARG A 12 -6.71 9.74 -0.40
CA ARG A 12 -6.17 10.48 -1.56
C ARG A 12 -5.24 9.62 -2.42
N GLY A 13 -4.87 10.14 -3.58
CA GLY A 13 -3.87 9.55 -4.47
C GLY A 13 -4.22 8.13 -4.86
N LEU A 14 -3.22 7.24 -4.90
CA LEU A 14 -3.38 5.86 -5.31
C LEU A 14 -4.41 5.10 -4.46
N GLY A 15 -4.39 5.29 -3.13
CA GLY A 15 -5.35 4.63 -2.23
C GLY A 15 -6.79 5.03 -2.51
N PHE A 16 -7.03 6.30 -2.84
CA PHE A 16 -8.37 6.77 -3.23
C PHE A 16 -8.83 6.15 -4.55
N GLU A 17 -7.97 6.09 -5.57
CA GLU A 17 -8.33 5.49 -6.87
C GLU A 17 -8.62 3.98 -6.73
N ILE A 18 -7.83 3.25 -5.96
CA ILE A 18 -8.10 1.83 -5.65
C ILE A 18 -9.45 1.69 -4.91
N THR A 19 -9.70 2.56 -3.92
CA THR A 19 -10.97 2.59 -3.18
C THR A 19 -12.16 2.81 -4.10
N LYS A 20 -12.05 3.77 -5.01
CA LYS A 20 -13.08 4.10 -5.99
C LYS A 20 -13.37 2.94 -6.94
N ILE A 21 -12.34 2.29 -7.48
CA ILE A 21 -12.50 1.11 -8.36
C ILE A 21 -13.31 0.02 -7.66
N HIS A 22 -12.98 -0.32 -6.41
CA HIS A 22 -13.68 -1.35 -5.66
C HIS A 22 -15.12 -0.94 -5.28
N ALA A 23 -15.33 0.32 -4.89
CA ALA A 23 -16.66 0.84 -4.58
C ALA A 23 -17.58 0.82 -5.81
N GLU A 24 -17.09 1.25 -6.97
CA GLU A 24 -17.82 1.23 -8.24
C GLU A 24 -18.11 -0.20 -8.74
N ALA A 25 -17.23 -1.16 -8.41
CA ALA A 25 -17.46 -2.58 -8.68
C ALA A 25 -18.49 -3.24 -7.74
N GLY A 26 -18.96 -2.53 -6.71
CA GLY A 26 -19.93 -3.04 -5.74
C GLY A 26 -19.31 -3.94 -4.66
N ASP A 27 -18.00 -3.90 -4.48
CA ASP A 27 -17.32 -4.60 -3.41
C ASP A 27 -17.64 -3.99 -2.03
N GLU A 28 -17.49 -4.75 -0.96
CA GLU A 28 -17.55 -4.25 0.42
C GLU A 28 -16.18 -3.67 0.79
N VAL A 29 -16.11 -2.34 0.90
CA VAL A 29 -14.86 -1.60 1.03
C VAL A 29 -14.70 -1.02 2.43
N TYR A 30 -13.62 -1.37 3.12
CA TYR A 30 -13.17 -0.72 4.34
C TYR A 30 -12.02 0.22 3.99
N ALA A 31 -12.35 1.52 3.90
CA ALA A 31 -11.43 2.59 3.52
C ALA A 31 -10.80 3.19 4.77
N LEU A 32 -9.56 2.82 5.08
CA LEU A 32 -8.82 3.28 6.24
C LEU A 32 -8.00 4.53 5.87
N THR A 33 -8.20 5.61 6.61
CA THR A 33 -7.53 6.89 6.38
C THR A 33 -7.18 7.60 7.68
N HIS A 34 -6.12 8.41 7.67
CA HIS A 34 -5.78 9.30 8.78
C HIS A 34 -6.79 10.46 8.90
N SER A 35 -7.26 10.97 7.76
CA SER A 35 -8.26 12.04 7.69
C SER A 35 -9.24 11.80 6.55
N VAL A 36 -10.49 12.18 6.74
CA VAL A 36 -11.52 12.07 5.71
C VAL A 36 -11.43 13.29 4.80
N THR A 37 -11.23 13.06 3.50
CA THR A 37 -11.26 14.10 2.48
C THR A 37 -12.69 14.29 1.95
N GLU A 38 -12.97 15.42 1.31
CA GLU A 38 -14.28 15.69 0.72
C GLU A 38 -14.64 14.66 -0.37
N GLU A 39 -13.65 14.25 -1.17
CA GLU A 39 -13.83 13.25 -2.22
C GLU A 39 -14.16 11.87 -1.65
N LEU A 40 -13.46 11.46 -0.57
CA LEU A 40 -13.73 10.18 0.10
C LEU A 40 -15.10 10.16 0.76
N ASP A 41 -15.51 11.26 1.40
CA ASP A 41 -16.84 11.42 2.00
C ASP A 41 -17.93 11.38 0.93
N ALA A 42 -17.75 12.11 -0.18
CA ALA A 42 -18.68 12.09 -1.31
C ALA A 42 -18.81 10.70 -1.94
N LEU A 43 -17.70 9.96 -2.07
CA LEU A 43 -17.69 8.58 -2.59
C LEU A 43 -18.46 7.65 -1.65
N SER A 44 -18.21 7.74 -0.34
CA SER A 44 -18.87 6.88 0.66
C SER A 44 -20.38 7.07 0.71
N LYS A 45 -20.87 8.30 0.49
CA LYS A 45 -22.30 8.61 0.41
C LYS A 45 -23.00 7.97 -0.79
N LYS A 46 -22.26 7.73 -1.89
CA LYS A 46 -22.78 7.08 -3.10
C LYS A 46 -22.83 5.55 -2.99
N HIS A 47 -21.93 4.96 -2.23
CA HIS A 47 -21.73 3.51 -2.17
C HIS A 47 -21.98 2.97 -0.76
N LYS A 48 -23.17 2.39 -0.53
CA LYS A 48 -23.60 1.92 0.82
C LYS A 48 -22.76 0.76 1.37
N THR A 49 -22.00 0.06 0.52
CA THR A 49 -21.07 -1.01 0.90
C THR A 49 -19.68 -0.50 1.27
N MET A 50 -19.52 0.82 1.35
CA MET A 50 -18.26 1.46 1.71
C MET A 50 -18.30 1.97 3.15
N HIS A 51 -17.28 1.59 3.93
CA HIS A 51 -17.08 1.96 5.33
C HIS A 51 -15.80 2.76 5.45
N VAL A 52 -15.90 4.02 5.89
CA VAL A 52 -14.73 4.89 6.13
C VAL A 52 -14.35 4.80 7.60
N LEU A 53 -13.10 4.41 7.88
CA LEU A 53 -12.57 4.25 9.22
C LEU A 53 -11.35 5.16 9.41
N LEU A 54 -11.36 5.96 10.48
CA LEU A 54 -10.18 6.71 10.91
C LEU A 54 -9.17 5.74 11.51
N CYS A 55 -7.98 5.66 10.92
CA CYS A 55 -6.92 4.75 11.30
C CYS A 55 -5.56 5.45 11.29
N GLU A 56 -4.93 5.49 12.47
CA GLU A 56 -3.54 5.91 12.63
C GLU A 56 -2.64 4.67 12.61
N LEU A 57 -1.83 4.52 11.55
CA LEU A 57 -1.01 3.32 11.32
C LEU A 57 0.18 3.19 12.29
N THR A 58 0.58 4.28 12.92
CA THR A 58 1.62 4.26 13.97
C THR A 58 1.05 3.92 15.35
N SER A 59 -0.28 3.77 15.47
CA SER A 59 -0.99 3.43 16.70
C SER A 59 -1.59 2.03 16.63
N GLU A 60 -0.97 1.08 17.35
CA GLU A 60 -1.48 -0.29 17.44
C GLU A 60 -2.93 -0.34 17.94
N SER A 61 -3.29 0.51 18.94
CA SER A 61 -4.64 0.59 19.44
C SER A 61 -5.67 1.09 18.41
N SER A 62 -5.25 1.99 17.52
CA SER A 62 -6.08 2.46 16.40
C SER A 62 -6.37 1.32 15.42
N ILE A 63 -5.36 0.55 15.05
CA ILE A 63 -5.50 -0.61 14.16
C ILE A 63 -6.39 -1.69 14.78
N ILE A 64 -6.22 -1.99 16.07
CA ILE A 64 -7.10 -2.92 16.81
C ILE A 64 -8.55 -2.45 16.78
N LYS A 65 -8.81 -1.14 16.98
CA LYS A 65 -10.15 -0.60 16.88
C LYS A 65 -10.74 -0.81 15.49
N CYS A 66 -10.00 -0.48 14.43
CA CYS A 66 -10.45 -0.68 13.05
C CYS A 66 -10.70 -2.16 12.74
N SER A 67 -9.86 -3.09 13.21
CA SER A 67 -10.05 -4.52 12.94
C SER A 67 -11.37 -5.06 13.53
N LYS A 68 -11.85 -4.52 14.64
CA LYS A 68 -13.12 -4.89 15.27
C LYS A 68 -14.35 -4.42 14.50
N GLU A 69 -14.21 -3.35 13.69
CA GLU A 69 -15.29 -2.84 12.85
C GLU A 69 -15.48 -3.67 11.56
N ILE A 70 -14.43 -4.37 11.12
CA ILE A 70 -14.47 -5.20 9.91
C ILE A 70 -15.24 -6.49 10.21
N LYS A 71 -16.27 -6.76 9.43
CA LYS A 71 -17.13 -7.95 9.62
C LYS A 71 -16.81 -9.02 8.56
N GLY A 72 -16.51 -10.24 9.02
CA GLY A 72 -16.25 -11.40 8.17
C GLY A 72 -14.85 -11.42 7.55
N ASN A 73 -14.64 -12.30 6.58
CA ASN A 73 -13.32 -12.58 6.04
C ASN A 73 -12.89 -11.55 4.98
N ILE A 74 -11.64 -11.10 5.06
CA ILE A 74 -11.02 -10.19 4.10
C ILE A 74 -10.53 -10.98 2.88
N GLU A 75 -10.86 -10.53 1.69
CA GLU A 75 -10.33 -11.10 0.44
C GLU A 75 -9.03 -10.44 0.01
N THR A 76 -8.97 -9.11 0.12
CA THR A 76 -7.77 -8.36 -0.26
C THR A 76 -7.47 -7.28 0.77
N LEU A 77 -6.23 -7.24 1.23
CA LEU A 77 -5.69 -6.15 2.04
C LEU A 77 -4.68 -5.34 1.21
N TYR A 78 -4.97 -4.05 1.01
CA TYR A 78 -4.10 -3.09 0.35
C TYR A 78 -3.40 -2.20 1.38
N ASN A 79 -2.12 -2.38 1.58
CA ASN A 79 -1.25 -1.48 2.32
C ASN A 79 -0.71 -0.40 1.37
N VAL A 80 -1.49 0.68 1.19
CA VAL A 80 -1.17 1.77 0.26
C VAL A 80 -0.59 2.98 0.97
N ALA A 81 -0.98 3.21 2.22
CA ALA A 81 -0.47 4.32 3.00
C ALA A 81 1.06 4.32 3.04
N GLY A 82 1.64 5.47 2.86
CA GLY A 82 3.07 5.67 2.93
C GLY A 82 3.42 7.10 3.31
N LEU A 83 4.65 7.28 3.76
CA LEU A 83 5.22 8.56 4.13
C LEU A 83 6.56 8.76 3.43
N TYR A 84 6.76 9.95 2.89
CA TYR A 84 8.00 10.38 2.28
C TYR A 84 8.26 11.84 2.66
N TYR A 85 9.50 12.15 3.03
CA TYR A 85 9.97 13.52 3.27
C TYR A 85 10.96 13.91 2.19
N GLU A 86 10.70 15.02 1.45
CA GLU A 86 11.62 15.54 0.44
C GLU A 86 12.95 16.02 1.03
N THR A 87 12.94 16.41 2.31
CA THR A 87 14.12 16.76 3.12
C THR A 87 15.13 15.62 3.26
N GLY A 88 14.74 14.37 2.98
CA GLY A 88 15.62 13.21 2.99
C GLY A 88 16.63 13.13 1.83
N ARG A 89 16.58 14.04 0.85
CA ARG A 89 17.53 14.11 -0.29
C ARG A 89 18.79 14.89 0.05
N VAL A 90 19.45 14.46 1.11
CA VAL A 90 20.66 15.07 1.67
C VAL A 90 21.74 14.01 1.92
N PRO A 91 23.01 14.38 2.08
CA PRO A 91 24.08 13.49 2.51
C PRO A 91 23.75 12.83 3.86
N LEU A 92 24.43 11.71 4.15
CA LEU A 92 24.16 10.91 5.36
C LEU A 92 24.26 11.74 6.65
N GLU A 93 25.25 12.59 6.74
CA GLU A 93 25.52 13.45 7.91
C GLU A 93 24.44 14.51 8.18
N GLU A 94 23.62 14.85 7.17
CA GLU A 94 22.52 15.80 7.27
C GLU A 94 21.15 15.11 7.41
N THR A 95 21.12 13.76 7.39
CA THR A 95 19.88 12.99 7.44
C THR A 95 19.17 13.14 8.79
N ASP A 96 17.91 13.55 8.77
CA ASP A 96 17.08 13.62 9.97
C ASP A 96 16.64 12.20 10.40
N ILE A 97 17.14 11.78 11.58
CA ILE A 97 16.84 10.47 12.14
C ILE A 97 15.37 10.37 12.59
N PHE A 98 14.76 11.46 13.05
CA PHE A 98 13.36 11.46 13.44
C PHE A 98 12.43 11.23 12.24
N GLU A 99 12.67 11.93 11.12
CA GLU A 99 11.93 11.70 9.86
C GLU A 99 12.17 10.27 9.33
N THR A 100 13.40 9.78 9.43
CA THR A 100 13.75 8.39 9.08
C THR A 100 12.94 7.37 9.88
N LEU A 101 12.86 7.53 11.19
CA LEU A 101 12.07 6.66 12.06
C LEU A 101 10.58 6.73 11.74
N LYS A 102 10.05 7.94 11.45
CA LYS A 102 8.65 8.11 11.05
C LYS A 102 8.33 7.40 9.73
N MET A 103 9.19 7.49 8.74
CA MET A 103 9.03 6.73 7.49
C MET A 103 9.04 5.22 7.76
N TYR A 104 9.92 4.73 8.62
CA TYR A 104 9.96 3.32 8.99
C TYR A 104 8.66 2.88 9.71
N GLU A 105 8.19 3.66 10.68
CA GLU A 105 6.94 3.38 11.40
C GLU A 105 5.74 3.26 10.45
N VAL A 106 5.59 4.19 9.50
CA VAL A 106 4.44 4.18 8.59
C VAL A 106 4.61 3.14 7.48
N ASN A 107 5.78 3.10 6.81
CA ASN A 107 5.96 2.35 5.57
C ASN A 107 6.22 0.86 5.80
N ALA A 108 6.80 0.47 6.94
CA ALA A 108 7.15 -0.91 7.25
C ALA A 108 6.35 -1.48 8.43
N MET A 109 6.37 -0.78 9.57
CA MET A 109 5.68 -1.24 10.77
C MET A 109 4.16 -1.16 10.62
N GLY A 110 3.62 -0.14 9.93
CA GLY A 110 2.20 -0.03 9.65
C GLY A 110 1.64 -1.26 8.94
N PRO A 111 2.14 -1.67 7.77
CA PRO A 111 1.75 -2.91 7.10
C PRO A 111 1.92 -4.17 7.96
N MET A 112 2.98 -4.24 8.76
CA MET A 112 3.19 -5.36 9.69
C MET A 112 2.09 -5.40 10.76
N LEU A 113 1.73 -4.27 11.37
CA LEU A 113 0.65 -4.18 12.35
C LEU A 113 -0.71 -4.49 11.70
N MET A 114 -0.95 -4.00 10.49
CA MET A 114 -2.17 -4.35 9.73
C MET A 114 -2.31 -5.87 9.58
N LEU A 115 -1.26 -6.56 9.15
CA LEU A 115 -1.29 -8.02 8.99
C LEU A 115 -1.28 -8.79 10.31
N LYS A 116 -0.71 -8.24 11.39
CA LYS A 116 -0.80 -8.81 12.74
C LYS A 116 -2.25 -8.94 13.20
N TYR A 117 -3.09 -7.93 12.94
CA TYR A 117 -4.47 -7.86 13.43
C TYR A 117 -5.52 -8.27 12.39
N MET A 118 -5.26 -8.08 11.12
CA MET A 118 -6.19 -8.40 10.04
C MET A 118 -5.80 -9.67 9.26
N GLY A 119 -4.54 -10.13 9.35
CA GLY A 119 -4.09 -11.38 8.76
C GLY A 119 -4.92 -12.59 9.17
N PRO A 120 -5.27 -12.78 10.46
CA PRO A 120 -6.17 -13.86 10.89
C PRO A 120 -7.58 -13.78 10.32
N MET A 121 -7.99 -12.62 9.79
CA MET A 121 -9.28 -12.40 9.14
C MET A 121 -9.21 -12.63 7.62
N MET A 122 -8.02 -12.85 7.07
CA MET A 122 -7.87 -13.14 5.64
C MET A 122 -8.48 -14.51 5.33
N ARG A 123 -9.23 -14.59 4.22
CA ARG A 123 -9.69 -15.90 3.73
C ARG A 123 -8.54 -16.66 3.07
N ASN A 124 -8.65 -17.98 3.00
CA ASN A 124 -7.74 -18.79 2.19
C ASN A 124 -7.78 -18.29 0.73
N ARG A 125 -6.62 -18.29 0.07
CA ARG A 125 -6.43 -17.71 -1.26
C ARG A 125 -6.69 -16.20 -1.32
N GLY A 126 -6.55 -15.52 -0.17
CA GLY A 126 -6.61 -14.07 -0.08
C GLY A 126 -5.41 -13.42 -0.77
N LEU A 127 -5.44 -12.11 -0.84
CA LEU A 127 -4.38 -11.31 -1.46
C LEU A 127 -3.95 -10.18 -0.54
N VAL A 128 -2.66 -10.03 -0.34
CA VAL A 128 -2.03 -8.86 0.28
C VAL A 128 -1.29 -8.08 -0.80
N VAL A 129 -1.57 -6.79 -0.89
CA VAL A 129 -0.86 -5.87 -1.78
C VAL A 129 -0.12 -4.85 -0.92
N ASN A 130 1.20 -4.85 -1.00
CA ASN A 130 2.04 -3.87 -0.33
C ASN A 130 2.58 -2.88 -1.36
N VAL A 131 2.18 -1.61 -1.26
CA VAL A 131 2.73 -0.56 -2.12
C VAL A 131 4.14 -0.23 -1.67
N SER A 132 5.08 -0.82 -2.39
CA SER A 132 6.52 -0.62 -2.22
C SER A 132 7.03 0.49 -3.14
N SER A 133 8.27 0.40 -3.54
CA SER A 133 8.94 1.31 -4.47
C SER A 133 10.18 0.63 -5.03
N GLU A 134 10.65 1.05 -6.20
CA GLU A 134 12.01 0.71 -6.70
C GLU A 134 13.09 1.09 -5.67
N ALA A 135 12.83 2.12 -4.86
CA ALA A 135 13.72 2.54 -3.77
C ALA A 135 13.95 1.45 -2.71
N GLY A 136 13.07 0.45 -2.63
CA GLY A 136 13.23 -0.71 -1.74
C GLY A 136 14.00 -1.87 -2.36
N SER A 137 14.40 -1.78 -3.64
CA SER A 137 15.25 -2.78 -4.28
C SER A 137 16.71 -2.56 -3.92
N ILE A 138 17.32 -3.52 -3.23
CA ILE A 138 18.75 -3.46 -2.90
C ILE A 138 19.58 -3.77 -4.14
N GLY A 139 19.11 -4.73 -4.97
CA GLY A 139 19.83 -5.19 -6.14
C GLY A 139 19.90 -4.18 -7.29
N GLU A 140 18.91 -3.28 -7.39
CA GLU A 140 18.86 -2.26 -8.43
C GLU A 140 19.04 -0.83 -7.86
N CYS A 141 19.50 -0.67 -6.62
CA CYS A 141 19.66 0.63 -5.98
C CYS A 141 20.78 1.44 -6.66
N TYR A 142 20.43 2.63 -7.15
CA TYR A 142 21.37 3.61 -7.71
C TYR A 142 21.42 4.90 -6.89
N ARG A 143 20.70 4.95 -5.77
CA ARG A 143 20.54 6.16 -4.94
C ARG A 143 21.73 6.35 -4.01
N ASP A 144 22.10 7.59 -3.80
CA ASP A 144 23.15 8.04 -2.88
C ASP A 144 22.62 8.86 -1.71
N SER A 145 21.31 8.96 -1.59
CA SER A 145 20.57 9.73 -0.58
C SER A 145 19.22 9.06 -0.29
N GLU A 146 18.30 9.74 0.41
CA GLU A 146 16.95 9.24 0.74
C GLU A 146 16.99 7.98 1.63
N TYR A 147 17.99 7.88 2.51
CA TYR A 147 18.26 6.72 3.37
C TYR A 147 17.02 6.20 4.08
N GLY A 148 16.28 7.07 4.76
CA GLY A 148 15.07 6.69 5.52
C GLY A 148 13.99 6.07 4.65
N TYR A 149 13.72 6.63 3.48
CA TYR A 149 12.71 6.09 2.57
C TYR A 149 13.14 4.76 1.99
N CYS A 150 14.34 4.68 1.42
CA CYS A 150 14.87 3.44 0.83
C CYS A 150 14.89 2.30 1.85
N MET A 151 15.43 2.55 3.05
CA MET A 151 15.48 1.57 4.14
C MET A 151 14.07 1.12 4.56
N SER A 152 13.10 2.02 4.65
CA SER A 152 11.72 1.68 5.01
C SER A 152 11.05 0.79 3.96
N LYS A 153 11.29 1.02 2.67
CA LYS A 153 10.75 0.21 1.57
C LYS A 153 11.46 -1.14 1.43
N ALA A 154 12.76 -1.20 1.67
CA ALA A 154 13.49 -2.47 1.77
C ALA A 154 13.00 -3.32 2.96
N ALA A 155 12.71 -2.69 4.10
CA ALA A 155 12.12 -3.37 5.26
C ALA A 155 10.71 -3.91 4.96
N LEU A 156 9.86 -3.16 4.23
CA LEU A 156 8.55 -3.63 3.76
C LEU A 156 8.71 -4.83 2.82
N ASN A 157 9.68 -4.81 1.91
CA ASN A 157 9.96 -5.92 1.00
C ASN A 157 10.40 -7.18 1.78
N MET A 158 11.30 -7.05 2.76
CA MET A 158 11.71 -8.16 3.62
C MET A 158 10.52 -8.70 4.43
N PHE A 159 9.72 -7.84 5.03
CA PHE A 159 8.51 -8.24 5.74
C PHE A 159 7.55 -9.00 4.82
N SER A 160 7.33 -8.53 3.59
CA SER A 160 6.47 -9.17 2.58
C SER A 160 6.94 -10.59 2.27
N LYS A 161 8.26 -10.78 2.14
CA LYS A 161 8.88 -12.09 1.92
C LYS A 161 8.65 -13.04 3.09
N ILE A 162 8.90 -12.57 4.32
CA ILE A 162 8.71 -13.37 5.54
C ILE A 162 7.23 -13.75 5.69
N TYR A 163 6.32 -12.80 5.51
CA TYR A 163 4.88 -13.04 5.59
C TYR A 163 4.41 -14.06 4.54
N SER A 164 4.82 -13.90 3.28
CA SER A 164 4.51 -14.87 2.22
C SER A 164 4.95 -16.30 2.58
N ASN A 165 6.13 -16.45 3.20
CA ASN A 165 6.60 -17.76 3.66
C ASN A 165 5.73 -18.33 4.79
N SER A 166 5.20 -17.48 5.68
CA SER A 166 4.41 -17.91 6.85
C SER A 166 2.97 -18.31 6.52
N VAL A 167 2.44 -17.86 5.37
CA VAL A 167 1.03 -18.10 4.98
C VAL A 167 0.87 -19.07 3.81
N LYS A 168 1.90 -19.82 3.47
CA LYS A 168 1.89 -20.78 2.34
C LYS A 168 0.73 -21.76 2.38
N GLU A 169 0.44 -22.34 3.56
CA GLU A 169 -0.63 -23.32 3.74
C GLU A 169 -2.02 -22.74 3.49
N SER A 170 -2.19 -21.43 3.73
CA SER A 170 -3.44 -20.71 3.46
C SER A 170 -3.55 -20.24 2.01
N GLU A 171 -2.52 -20.46 1.20
CA GLU A 171 -2.44 -20.01 -0.19
C GLU A 171 -2.70 -18.50 -0.35
N ILE A 172 -2.37 -17.70 0.68
CA ILE A 172 -2.46 -16.23 0.63
C ILE A 172 -1.30 -15.70 -0.21
N LYS A 173 -1.62 -14.98 -1.27
CA LYS A 173 -0.63 -14.38 -2.16
C LYS A 173 -0.22 -13.00 -1.68
N VAL A 174 1.03 -12.62 -1.92
CA VAL A 174 1.58 -11.31 -1.57
C VAL A 174 2.13 -10.63 -2.82
N PHE A 175 1.71 -9.41 -3.07
CA PHE A 175 2.15 -8.62 -4.21
C PHE A 175 2.80 -7.33 -3.72
N CYS A 176 4.08 -7.12 -4.01
CA CYS A 176 4.77 -5.86 -3.79
C CYS A 176 4.69 -5.04 -5.08
N TYR A 177 4.17 -3.83 -4.96
CA TYR A 177 3.87 -2.98 -6.10
C TYR A 177 4.67 -1.68 -6.07
N HIS A 178 5.47 -1.43 -7.11
CA HIS A 178 6.03 -0.10 -7.36
C HIS A 178 5.08 0.68 -8.28
N PRO A 179 4.41 1.73 -7.78
CA PRO A 179 3.34 2.41 -8.50
C PRO A 179 3.82 3.35 -9.61
N GLY A 180 5.12 3.48 -9.81
CA GLY A 180 5.72 4.54 -10.60
C GLY A 180 5.84 5.85 -9.84
N TRP A 181 6.33 6.88 -10.49
CA TRP A 181 6.40 8.23 -9.92
C TRP A 181 5.08 8.94 -10.11
N LEU A 182 4.29 9.06 -9.05
CA LEU A 182 2.90 9.50 -9.13
C LEU A 182 2.75 11.01 -9.03
N ARG A 183 1.94 11.60 -9.90
CA ARG A 183 1.46 12.99 -9.76
C ARG A 183 0.44 13.09 -8.62
N THR A 184 0.96 13.10 -7.40
CA THR A 184 0.19 13.21 -6.15
C THR A 184 0.88 14.18 -5.20
N GLN A 185 0.25 14.50 -4.08
CA GLN A 185 0.88 15.35 -3.06
C GLN A 185 2.22 14.78 -2.58
N MET A 186 2.36 13.44 -2.45
CA MET A 186 3.62 12.78 -2.08
C MET A 186 4.69 12.92 -3.16
N GLY A 187 4.32 12.88 -4.44
CA GLY A 187 5.24 13.06 -5.55
C GLY A 187 5.76 14.49 -5.70
N GLY A 188 5.07 15.45 -5.09
CA GLY A 188 5.46 16.86 -5.04
C GLY A 188 5.42 17.57 -6.40
N GLU A 189 5.98 18.79 -6.44
CA GLU A 189 6.04 19.61 -7.66
C GLU A 189 6.91 18.95 -8.75
N ARG A 190 7.93 18.18 -8.36
CA ARG A 190 8.83 17.51 -9.30
C ARG A 190 8.09 16.45 -10.11
N ALA A 191 7.23 15.65 -9.46
CA ALA A 191 6.40 14.67 -10.17
C ALA A 191 5.36 15.37 -11.07
N ALA A 192 4.78 16.49 -10.61
CA ALA A 192 3.82 17.25 -11.39
C ALA A 192 4.45 17.84 -12.68
N ALA A 193 5.74 18.15 -12.66
CA ALA A 193 6.49 18.74 -13.78
C ALA A 193 7.16 17.68 -14.69
N SER A 194 7.20 16.40 -14.31
CA SER A 194 7.92 15.37 -15.05
C SER A 194 7.02 14.66 -16.07
N GLU A 195 7.53 14.47 -17.29
CA GLU A 195 6.88 13.65 -18.32
C GLU A 195 6.90 12.15 -17.97
N ASP A 196 7.87 11.69 -17.16
CA ASP A 196 8.01 10.30 -16.73
C ASP A 196 7.04 9.93 -15.60
N SER A 197 6.31 10.90 -15.04
CA SER A 197 5.35 10.66 -13.98
C SER A 197 3.98 10.24 -14.56
N ILE A 198 3.26 9.43 -13.79
CA ILE A 198 1.92 8.96 -14.17
C ILE A 198 0.88 9.43 -13.15
N SER A 199 -0.40 9.41 -13.52
CA SER A 199 -1.48 9.69 -12.58
C SER A 199 -1.72 8.52 -11.63
N ALA A 200 -2.29 8.82 -10.46
CA ALA A 200 -2.72 7.79 -9.52
C ALA A 200 -3.75 6.83 -10.14
N LYS A 201 -4.62 7.34 -11.04
CA LYS A 201 -5.60 6.51 -11.75
C LYS A 201 -4.93 5.52 -12.70
N GLU A 202 -4.00 5.97 -13.55
CA GLU A 202 -3.26 5.08 -14.46
C GLU A 202 -2.55 3.97 -13.69
N SER A 203 -1.89 4.31 -12.58
CA SER A 203 -1.24 3.35 -11.72
C SER A 203 -2.23 2.36 -11.05
N ALA A 204 -3.41 2.85 -10.61
CA ALA A 204 -4.43 1.98 -10.04
C ALA A 204 -5.00 1.01 -11.08
N ASP A 205 -5.29 1.47 -12.29
CA ASP A 205 -5.78 0.64 -13.39
C ASP A 205 -4.74 -0.43 -13.78
N ALA A 206 -3.46 -0.05 -13.88
CA ALA A 206 -2.35 -0.97 -14.11
C ALA A 206 -2.25 -2.04 -13.02
N LEU A 207 -2.34 -1.63 -11.75
CA LEU A 207 -2.34 -2.56 -10.62
C LEU A 207 -3.48 -3.58 -10.75
N MET A 208 -4.71 -3.16 -11.08
CA MET A 208 -5.84 -4.09 -11.20
C MET A 208 -5.60 -5.15 -12.28
N ASN A 209 -4.99 -4.77 -13.41
CA ASN A 209 -4.64 -5.71 -14.49
C ASN A 209 -3.57 -6.72 -14.02
N LEU A 210 -2.49 -6.24 -13.41
CA LEU A 210 -1.42 -7.10 -12.87
C LEU A 210 -1.95 -8.08 -11.81
N LEU A 211 -2.86 -7.64 -10.94
CA LEU A 211 -3.46 -8.50 -9.93
C LEU A 211 -4.36 -9.60 -10.51
N GLN A 212 -4.98 -9.40 -11.67
CA GLN A 212 -5.73 -10.46 -12.35
C GLN A 212 -4.77 -11.57 -12.82
N GLU A 213 -3.66 -11.21 -13.45
CA GLU A 213 -2.63 -12.16 -13.90
C GLU A 213 -1.98 -12.87 -12.71
N PHE A 214 -1.59 -12.12 -11.67
CA PHE A 214 -0.98 -12.68 -10.47
C PHE A 214 -1.89 -13.66 -9.73
N ARG A 215 -3.20 -13.37 -9.64
CA ARG A 215 -4.18 -14.29 -9.03
C ARG A 215 -4.32 -15.60 -9.81
N ALA A 216 -4.25 -15.54 -11.14
CA ALA A 216 -4.35 -16.71 -12.02
C ALA A 216 -3.06 -17.53 -12.07
N GLY A 217 -1.90 -16.91 -11.82
CA GLY A 217 -0.58 -17.54 -11.84
C GLY A 217 -0.31 -18.43 -10.63
N GLU A 218 0.84 -19.09 -10.64
CA GLU A 218 1.29 -20.00 -9.55
C GLU A 218 2.14 -19.27 -8.50
N SER A 219 2.67 -18.10 -8.82
CA SER A 219 3.55 -17.34 -7.92
C SER A 219 2.81 -16.93 -6.64
N MET A 220 3.49 -17.07 -5.49
CA MET A 220 2.96 -16.66 -4.19
C MET A 220 3.44 -15.29 -3.76
N LEU A 221 4.50 -14.79 -4.39
CA LEU A 221 5.10 -13.48 -4.12
C LEU A 221 5.73 -12.91 -5.38
N GLU A 222 5.36 -11.69 -5.73
CA GLU A 222 5.97 -10.93 -6.81
C GLU A 222 6.29 -9.51 -6.37
N PHE A 223 7.31 -8.90 -7.01
CA PHE A 223 7.61 -7.49 -6.90
C PHE A 223 7.70 -6.89 -8.30
N LYS A 224 6.68 -6.12 -8.68
CA LYS A 224 6.56 -5.52 -10.01
C LYS A 224 6.23 -4.04 -9.94
N ASP A 225 6.61 -3.33 -10.99
CA ASP A 225 6.12 -1.97 -11.20
C ASP A 225 4.81 -1.93 -12.01
N TYR A 226 4.31 -0.72 -12.21
CA TYR A 226 3.07 -0.47 -12.96
C TYR A 226 3.12 -0.89 -14.45
N THR A 227 4.33 -1.09 -15.02
CA THR A 227 4.49 -1.59 -16.38
C THR A 227 4.50 -3.11 -16.45
N GLY A 228 4.57 -3.79 -15.31
CA GLY A 228 4.70 -5.24 -15.19
C GLY A 228 6.15 -5.73 -15.15
N LYS A 229 7.14 -4.82 -15.14
CA LYS A 229 8.55 -5.18 -14.96
C LYS A 229 8.76 -5.80 -13.59
N ASP A 230 9.43 -6.95 -13.54
CA ASP A 230 9.92 -7.53 -12.29
C ASP A 230 11.11 -6.72 -11.73
N TRP A 231 11.08 -6.49 -10.43
CA TRP A 231 12.16 -5.86 -9.69
C TRP A 231 12.91 -6.89 -8.84
N THR A 232 14.23 -6.76 -8.77
CA THR A 232 15.05 -7.52 -7.81
C THR A 232 14.81 -7.00 -6.39
N TRP A 233 14.97 -7.91 -5.42
CA TRP A 233 14.78 -7.60 -3.99
C TRP A 233 15.94 -6.81 -3.40
#